data_c35d95b5a4cc1a0f90befe9ca8e20beb
#
_entry.id   c35d95b5a4cc1a0f90befe9ca8e20beb
#
_cell.length_a   1.000
_cell.length_b   1.000
_cell.length_c   1.000
_cell.angle_alpha   90.00
_cell.angle_beta   90.00
_cell.angle_gamma   90.00
#
_symmetry.space_group_name_H-M   'P 1'
#
loop_
_entity.id
_entity.type
_entity.pdbx_description
1 polymer ?
#
loop_
_entity_poly.entity_id
_entity_poly.type
_entity_poly.pdbx_seq_one_letter_code
_entity_poly.pdbx_strand_id
1 'polypeptide(L)'
;ITEYATHECELKGYASITNLPLDNILEENFELPETAVYVAVYSTVLKDQFYLNGKILTKEENGVDIYSLLKAYCNEKSYCTASELMEKAKELTGSFNKRASMTALYDTLVRIGVNEFISEDQIHFDVNAIDALLQHMIGARFAPIKSVSTFALFPSCGIRWNHYVLESFCYRFSDKYKLIVLNFN
;
A
#
# COMPACT_ATOMS: atom_id res chain seq x y z
N ILE A 1 -21.74 -15.64 13.83
CA ILE A 1 -20.39 -15.52 13.28
C ILE A 1 -20.44 -15.68 11.76
N THR A 2 -20.88 -16.84 11.25
CA THR A 2 -20.92 -17.15 9.81
C THR A 2 -21.78 -16.16 9.02
N GLU A 3 -22.96 -15.83 9.49
CA GLU A 3 -23.86 -14.85 8.85
C GLU A 3 -23.21 -13.45 8.73
N TYR A 4 -22.53 -13.02 9.78
CA TYR A 4 -21.80 -11.76 9.77
C TYR A 4 -20.66 -11.78 8.75
N ALA A 5 -19.83 -12.83 8.77
CA ALA A 5 -18.73 -13.01 7.80
C ALA A 5 -19.25 -13.04 6.36
N THR A 6 -20.38 -13.74 6.12
CA THR A 6 -21.05 -13.78 4.82
C THR A 6 -21.48 -12.40 4.35
N HIS A 7 -22.15 -11.65 5.22
CA HIS A 7 -22.63 -10.30 4.93
C HIS A 7 -21.48 -9.33 4.59
N GLU A 8 -20.40 -9.35 5.38
CA GLU A 8 -19.22 -8.53 5.13
C GLU A 8 -18.54 -8.90 3.79
N CYS A 9 -18.41 -10.20 3.49
CA CYS A 9 -17.86 -10.65 2.21
C CYS A 9 -18.73 -10.25 1.01
N GLU A 10 -20.05 -10.22 1.17
CA GLU A 10 -20.97 -9.76 0.11
C GLU A 10 -20.88 -8.25 -0.13
N LEU A 11 -20.67 -7.47 0.92
CA LEU A 11 -20.56 -6.01 0.83
C LEU A 11 -19.18 -5.54 0.34
N LYS A 12 -18.10 -6.16 0.82
CA LYS A 12 -16.72 -5.67 0.66
C LYS A 12 -15.81 -6.60 -0.13
N GLY A 13 -16.27 -7.81 -0.45
CA GLY A 13 -15.45 -8.87 -1.01
C GLY A 13 -14.62 -9.64 0.02
N TYR A 14 -14.57 -9.18 1.27
CA TYR A 14 -13.83 -9.83 2.37
C TYR A 14 -14.43 -9.50 3.74
N ALA A 15 -14.10 -10.31 4.75
CA ALA A 15 -14.31 -9.98 6.17
C ALA A 15 -12.99 -10.06 6.94
N SER A 16 -12.86 -9.30 8.03
CA SER A 16 -11.73 -9.49 8.95
C SER A 16 -12.17 -10.41 10.10
N ILE A 17 -11.36 -11.44 10.40
CA ILE A 17 -11.65 -12.34 11.51
C ILE A 17 -11.65 -11.63 12.87
N THR A 18 -10.90 -10.51 12.97
CA THR A 18 -10.85 -9.68 14.17
C THR A 18 -12.10 -8.82 14.39
N ASN A 19 -12.92 -8.64 13.35
CA ASN A 19 -14.15 -7.85 13.42
C ASN A 19 -15.39 -8.72 13.56
N LEU A 20 -15.22 -10.04 13.66
CA LEU A 20 -16.34 -10.93 13.94
C LEU A 20 -16.84 -10.72 15.38
N PRO A 21 -18.13 -10.96 15.64
CA PRO A 21 -18.70 -10.83 16.98
C PRO A 21 -18.24 -12.02 17.86
N LEU A 22 -17.01 -11.92 18.38
CA LEU A 22 -16.33 -12.94 19.17
C LEU A 22 -16.13 -12.55 20.64
N ASP A 23 -16.68 -11.39 21.09
CA ASP A 23 -16.43 -10.84 22.40
C ASP A 23 -16.66 -11.87 23.52
N ASN A 24 -17.80 -12.56 23.53
CA ASN A 24 -18.10 -13.58 24.53
C ASN A 24 -17.11 -14.75 24.51
N ILE A 25 -16.67 -15.19 23.32
CA ILE A 25 -15.72 -16.29 23.17
C ILE A 25 -14.34 -15.87 23.66
N LEU A 26 -13.94 -14.64 23.39
CA LEU A 26 -12.67 -14.08 23.85
C LEU A 26 -12.68 -13.91 25.38
N GLU A 27 -13.76 -13.43 25.95
CA GLU A 27 -13.92 -13.30 27.41
C GLU A 27 -13.90 -14.65 28.13
N GLU A 28 -14.58 -15.66 27.60
CA GLU A 28 -14.58 -17.02 28.16
C GLU A 28 -13.20 -17.71 28.06
N ASN A 29 -12.36 -17.30 27.13
CA ASN A 29 -11.04 -17.87 26.85
C ASN A 29 -9.89 -16.88 27.06
N PHE A 30 -10.03 -15.97 28.01
CA PHE A 30 -9.07 -14.88 28.27
C PHE A 30 -7.64 -15.35 28.58
N GLU A 31 -7.45 -16.59 28.98
CA GLU A 31 -6.12 -17.21 29.21
C GLU A 31 -5.39 -17.56 27.92
N LEU A 32 -6.10 -17.61 26.79
CA LEU A 32 -5.53 -17.94 25.49
C LEU A 32 -5.16 -16.69 24.71
N PRO A 33 -4.09 -16.71 23.92
CA PRO A 33 -3.84 -15.65 22.95
C PRO A 33 -5.02 -15.50 21.98
N GLU A 34 -5.47 -14.28 21.69
CA GLU A 34 -6.57 -14.04 20.73
C GLU A 34 -6.37 -14.75 19.39
N THR A 35 -5.12 -14.82 18.91
CA THR A 35 -4.77 -15.53 17.68
C THR A 35 -5.13 -17.02 17.73
N ALA A 36 -5.01 -17.67 18.89
CA ALA A 36 -5.40 -19.07 19.07
C ALA A 36 -6.92 -19.20 18.98
N VAL A 37 -7.67 -18.27 19.57
CA VAL A 37 -9.13 -18.22 19.49
C VAL A 37 -9.58 -18.03 18.03
N TYR A 38 -8.98 -17.10 17.29
CA TYR A 38 -9.29 -16.91 15.87
C TYR A 38 -9.04 -18.14 15.03
N VAL A 39 -7.92 -18.84 15.24
CA VAL A 39 -7.61 -20.10 14.55
C VAL A 39 -8.63 -21.19 14.88
N ALA A 40 -9.03 -21.30 16.15
CA ALA A 40 -10.04 -22.26 16.57
C ALA A 40 -11.41 -21.97 15.93
N VAL A 41 -11.87 -20.72 15.97
CA VAL A 41 -13.12 -20.29 15.33
C VAL A 41 -13.10 -20.56 13.83
N TYR A 42 -12.00 -20.20 13.15
CA TYR A 42 -11.85 -20.51 11.73
C TYR A 42 -11.97 -22.02 11.48
N SER A 43 -11.20 -22.82 12.20
CA SER A 43 -11.10 -24.28 11.98
C SER A 43 -12.41 -25.03 12.28
N THR A 44 -13.23 -24.53 13.20
CA THR A 44 -14.46 -25.19 13.64
C THR A 44 -15.71 -24.67 12.96
N VAL A 45 -15.76 -23.38 12.59
CA VAL A 45 -17.00 -22.71 12.16
C VAL A 45 -16.93 -22.21 10.72
N LEU A 46 -15.75 -21.75 10.27
CA LEU A 46 -15.66 -20.95 9.03
C LEU A 46 -14.99 -21.67 7.87
N LYS A 47 -14.10 -22.65 8.10
CA LYS A 47 -13.24 -23.28 7.09
C LYS A 47 -13.97 -23.91 5.91
N ASP A 48 -15.22 -24.33 6.11
CA ASP A 48 -16.00 -24.98 5.05
C ASP A 48 -16.65 -23.98 4.09
N GLN A 49 -16.67 -22.69 4.43
CA GLN A 49 -17.31 -21.62 3.65
C GLN A 49 -16.36 -20.46 3.29
N PHE A 50 -15.22 -20.36 3.97
CA PHE A 50 -14.29 -19.27 3.79
C PHE A 50 -12.85 -19.75 3.75
N TYR A 51 -12.03 -19.02 3.00
CA TYR A 51 -10.57 -19.11 3.01
C TYR A 51 -10.00 -18.03 3.92
N LEU A 52 -9.02 -18.37 4.73
CA LEU A 52 -8.33 -17.44 5.64
C LEU A 52 -6.92 -17.14 5.14
N ASN A 53 -6.64 -15.89 4.85
CA ASN A 53 -5.31 -15.39 4.52
C ASN A 53 -4.89 -14.32 5.55
N GLY A 54 -4.02 -14.68 6.48
CA GLY A 54 -3.71 -13.86 7.65
C GLY A 54 -4.95 -13.64 8.53
N LYS A 55 -5.50 -12.43 8.52
CA LYS A 55 -6.75 -12.07 9.22
C LYS A 55 -7.93 -11.82 8.28
N ILE A 56 -7.74 -12.01 6.97
CA ILE A 56 -8.74 -11.77 5.93
C ILE A 56 -9.44 -13.09 5.60
N LEU A 57 -10.76 -13.07 5.68
CA LEU A 57 -11.66 -14.15 5.24
C LEU A 57 -12.23 -13.78 3.86
N THR A 58 -12.21 -14.73 2.92
CA THR A 58 -12.81 -14.58 1.60
C THR A 58 -13.64 -15.81 1.24
N LYS A 59 -14.63 -15.66 0.35
CA LYS A 59 -15.40 -16.81 -0.18
C LYS A 59 -14.65 -17.57 -1.26
N GLU A 60 -13.65 -16.95 -1.88
CA GLU A 60 -12.81 -17.54 -2.93
C GLU A 60 -11.37 -17.69 -2.44
N GLU A 61 -10.68 -18.74 -2.85
CA GLU A 61 -9.30 -19.05 -2.44
C GLU A 61 -8.32 -17.93 -2.80
N ASN A 62 -8.50 -17.29 -3.96
CA ASN A 62 -7.72 -16.16 -4.43
C ASN A 62 -8.54 -14.86 -4.42
N GLY A 63 -9.39 -14.67 -3.41
CA GLY A 63 -10.29 -13.53 -3.30
C GLY A 63 -9.58 -12.17 -3.32
N VAL A 64 -9.71 -11.38 -2.28
CA VAL A 64 -9.07 -10.06 -2.21
C VAL A 64 -7.63 -10.20 -1.71
N ASP A 65 -6.65 -9.72 -2.48
CA ASP A 65 -5.25 -9.70 -2.05
C ASP A 65 -4.92 -8.43 -1.26
N ILE A 66 -3.89 -8.52 -0.43
CA ILE A 66 -3.46 -7.44 0.47
C ILE A 66 -3.06 -6.17 -0.32
N TYR A 67 -2.41 -6.32 -1.49
CA TYR A 67 -2.00 -5.17 -2.30
C TYR A 67 -3.21 -4.36 -2.77
N SER A 68 -4.26 -5.03 -3.27
CA SER A 68 -5.50 -4.39 -3.73
C SER A 68 -6.20 -3.63 -2.60
N LEU A 69 -6.24 -4.18 -1.37
CA LEU A 69 -6.80 -3.51 -0.20
C LEU A 69 -5.98 -2.28 0.19
N LEU A 70 -4.65 -2.39 0.21
CA LEU A 70 -3.78 -1.27 0.53
C LEU A 70 -3.84 -0.17 -0.53
N LYS A 71 -3.95 -0.56 -1.80
CA LYS A 71 -4.12 0.40 -2.91
C LYS A 71 -5.44 1.15 -2.80
N ALA A 72 -6.54 0.46 -2.49
CA ALA A 72 -7.84 1.10 -2.24
C ALA A 72 -7.75 2.10 -1.08
N TYR A 73 -7.10 1.71 0.02
CA TYR A 73 -6.86 2.61 1.16
C TYR A 73 -6.06 3.85 0.76
N CYS A 74 -5.00 3.70 -0.05
CA CYS A 74 -4.19 4.83 -0.53
C CYS A 74 -4.99 5.79 -1.42
N ASN A 75 -5.91 5.28 -2.25
CA ASN A 75 -6.74 6.09 -3.15
C ASN A 75 -7.66 7.08 -2.40
N GLU A 76 -8.00 6.78 -1.16
CA GLU A 76 -8.85 7.64 -0.31
C GLU A 76 -8.04 8.71 0.46
N LYS A 77 -6.70 8.69 0.32
CA LYS A 77 -5.81 9.55 1.11
C LYS A 77 -5.27 10.71 0.29
N SER A 78 -5.34 11.91 0.86
CA SER A 78 -4.59 13.07 0.36
C SER A 78 -3.13 13.08 0.80
N TYR A 79 -2.84 12.41 1.93
CA TYR A 79 -1.51 12.21 2.52
C TYR A 79 -1.48 10.86 3.26
N CYS A 80 -0.37 10.15 3.14
CA CYS A 80 -0.15 8.89 3.84
C CYS A 80 1.34 8.71 4.15
N THR A 81 1.64 8.06 5.27
CA THR A 81 3.00 7.63 5.57
C THR A 81 3.19 6.15 5.29
N ALA A 82 4.43 5.74 4.94
CA ALA A 82 4.72 4.32 4.77
C ALA A 82 4.50 3.53 6.07
N SER A 83 4.76 4.15 7.23
CA SER A 83 4.50 3.54 8.54
C SER A 83 3.00 3.30 8.76
N GLU A 84 2.16 4.29 8.46
CA GLU A 84 0.70 4.15 8.54
C GLU A 84 0.20 2.98 7.69
N LEU A 85 0.67 2.89 6.44
CA LEU A 85 0.23 1.81 5.56
C LEU A 85 0.76 0.43 5.97
N MET A 86 1.97 0.36 6.54
CA MET A 86 2.50 -0.89 7.10
C MET A 86 1.73 -1.35 8.34
N GLU A 87 1.31 -0.43 9.22
CA GLU A 87 0.42 -0.78 10.34
C GLU A 87 -0.95 -1.25 9.84
N LYS A 88 -1.49 -0.61 8.79
CA LYS A 88 -2.73 -1.08 8.14
C LYS A 88 -2.58 -2.49 7.55
N ALA A 89 -1.46 -2.78 6.92
CA ALA A 89 -1.17 -4.13 6.43
C ALA A 89 -1.11 -5.15 7.57
N LYS A 90 -0.48 -4.80 8.69
CA LYS A 90 -0.41 -5.64 9.89
C LYS A 90 -1.79 -5.86 10.52
N GLU A 91 -2.63 -4.83 10.58
CA GLU A 91 -4.01 -4.94 11.03
C GLU A 91 -4.79 -5.97 10.20
N LEU A 92 -4.66 -5.92 8.87
CA LEU A 92 -5.37 -6.79 7.94
C LEU A 92 -4.84 -8.24 7.91
N THR A 93 -3.52 -8.43 7.96
CA THR A 93 -2.89 -9.74 7.73
C THR A 93 -2.20 -10.34 8.96
N GLY A 94 -2.10 -9.58 10.06
CA GLY A 94 -1.34 -9.98 11.25
C GLY A 94 0.18 -9.77 11.12
N SER A 95 0.69 -9.34 9.97
CA SER A 95 2.13 -9.12 9.73
C SER A 95 2.40 -7.87 8.89
N PHE A 96 3.57 -7.27 9.08
CA PHE A 96 4.03 -6.18 8.21
C PHE A 96 4.31 -6.72 6.81
N ASN A 97 3.63 -6.19 5.81
CA ASN A 97 3.90 -6.50 4.41
C ASN A 97 4.54 -5.29 3.72
N LYS A 98 5.82 -5.05 4.02
CA LYS A 98 6.58 -3.90 3.50
C LYS A 98 6.51 -3.79 1.98
N ARG A 99 6.65 -4.90 1.26
CA ARG A 99 6.64 -4.89 -0.21
C ARG A 99 5.29 -4.45 -0.76
N ALA A 100 4.19 -5.07 -0.32
CA ALA A 100 2.85 -4.70 -0.78
C ALA A 100 2.51 -3.25 -0.41
N SER A 101 2.85 -2.81 0.81
CA SER A 101 2.63 -1.44 1.27
C SER A 101 3.39 -0.43 0.41
N MET A 102 4.69 -0.63 0.20
CA MET A 102 5.48 0.29 -0.60
C MET A 102 5.05 0.30 -2.07
N THR A 103 4.72 -0.86 -2.65
CA THR A 103 4.21 -0.92 -4.02
C THR A 103 2.88 -0.16 -4.14
N ALA A 104 1.94 -0.35 -3.22
CA ALA A 104 0.67 0.36 -3.21
C ALA A 104 0.85 1.89 -3.11
N LEU A 105 1.79 2.36 -2.24
CA LEU A 105 2.12 3.78 -2.13
C LEU A 105 2.65 4.35 -3.44
N TYR A 106 3.65 3.70 -4.06
CA TYR A 106 4.24 4.17 -5.31
C TYR A 106 3.28 4.13 -6.50
N ASP A 107 2.36 3.15 -6.53
CA ASP A 107 1.36 3.02 -7.59
C ASP A 107 0.21 4.02 -7.47
N THR A 108 0.04 4.65 -6.29
CA THR A 108 -1.13 5.49 -6.01
C THR A 108 -0.76 6.93 -5.66
N LEU A 109 0.29 7.12 -4.88
CA LEU A 109 0.70 8.39 -4.32
C LEU A 109 2.08 8.81 -4.85
N VAL A 110 2.46 10.05 -4.61
CA VAL A 110 3.78 10.60 -4.94
C VAL A 110 4.60 10.74 -3.68
N ARG A 111 5.78 10.15 -3.67
CA ARG A 111 6.71 10.24 -2.55
C ARG A 111 7.33 11.63 -2.48
N ILE A 112 7.25 12.27 -1.32
CA ILE A 112 7.80 13.62 -1.09
C ILE A 112 8.90 13.65 -0.04
N GLY A 113 9.05 12.56 0.72
CA GLY A 113 10.04 12.43 1.79
C GLY A 113 10.41 10.97 2.06
N VAL A 114 11.20 10.74 3.13
CA VAL A 114 11.65 9.39 3.50
C VAL A 114 10.46 8.44 3.71
N ASN A 115 9.44 8.93 4.42
CA ASN A 115 8.28 8.16 4.86
C ASN A 115 6.95 8.82 4.45
N GLU A 116 6.98 9.79 3.53
CA GLU A 116 5.85 10.69 3.25
C GLU A 116 5.43 10.62 1.80
N PHE A 117 4.13 10.49 1.60
CA PHE A 117 3.47 10.39 0.30
C PHE A 117 2.23 11.27 0.25
N ILE A 118 1.96 11.90 -0.88
CA ILE A 118 0.77 12.73 -1.12
C ILE A 118 0.02 12.29 -2.38
N SER A 119 -1.26 12.63 -2.45
CA SER A 119 -2.08 12.40 -3.64
C SER A 119 -1.53 13.14 -4.86
N GLU A 120 -1.66 12.54 -6.04
CA GLU A 120 -1.16 13.12 -7.30
C GLU A 120 -1.94 14.35 -7.75
N ASP A 121 -3.19 14.53 -7.31
CA ASP A 121 -3.99 15.73 -7.59
C ASP A 121 -3.41 17.00 -6.95
N GLN A 122 -2.48 16.87 -6.00
CA GLN A 122 -1.71 17.99 -5.44
C GLN A 122 -0.48 18.38 -6.26
N ILE A 123 -0.17 17.62 -7.32
CA ILE A 123 1.06 17.78 -8.11
C ILE A 123 0.72 17.85 -9.60
N HIS A 124 1.42 18.72 -10.31
CA HIS A 124 1.33 18.81 -11.75
C HIS A 124 2.70 18.69 -12.39
N PHE A 125 2.96 17.57 -13.06
CA PHE A 125 4.21 17.35 -13.78
C PHE A 125 4.08 17.77 -15.26
N ASP A 126 4.93 18.70 -15.71
CA ASP A 126 5.20 18.89 -17.13
C ASP A 126 6.16 17.78 -17.60
N VAL A 127 5.60 16.63 -17.97
CA VAL A 127 6.34 15.42 -18.31
C VAL A 127 7.35 15.68 -19.42
N ASN A 128 6.95 16.41 -20.47
CA ASN A 128 7.82 16.68 -21.61
C ASN A 128 9.03 17.56 -21.22
N ALA A 129 8.78 18.62 -20.45
CA ALA A 129 9.85 19.52 -20.01
C ALA A 129 10.81 18.82 -19.05
N ILE A 130 10.29 18.01 -18.12
CA ILE A 130 11.12 17.25 -17.16
C ILE A 130 11.96 16.20 -17.89
N ASP A 131 11.37 15.42 -18.79
CA ASP A 131 12.07 14.39 -19.57
C ASP A 131 13.15 15.01 -20.47
N ALA A 132 12.89 16.17 -21.10
CA ALA A 132 13.87 16.89 -21.88
C ALA A 132 15.04 17.39 -21.02
N LEU A 133 14.76 17.90 -19.82
CA LEU A 133 15.78 18.33 -18.88
C LEU A 133 16.64 17.16 -18.40
N LEU A 134 16.02 16.03 -18.01
CA LEU A 134 16.75 14.82 -17.63
C LEU A 134 17.62 14.31 -18.79
N GLN A 135 17.12 14.35 -20.02
CA GLN A 135 17.91 13.98 -21.22
C GLN A 135 19.16 14.88 -21.37
N HIS A 136 19.05 16.17 -21.09
CA HIS A 136 20.17 17.09 -21.10
C HIS A 136 21.18 16.81 -19.98
N MET A 137 20.69 16.51 -18.76
CA MET A 137 21.54 16.33 -17.57
C MET A 137 22.26 14.96 -17.53
N ILE A 138 21.57 13.89 -17.88
CA ILE A 138 22.09 12.50 -17.72
C ILE A 138 22.17 11.72 -19.02
N GLY A 139 21.56 12.20 -20.12
CA GLY A 139 21.54 11.49 -21.41
C GLY A 139 20.77 10.16 -21.35
N ALA A 140 21.03 9.28 -22.31
CA ALA A 140 20.38 7.97 -22.42
C ALA A 140 21.19 6.87 -21.71
N ARG A 141 21.50 7.04 -20.44
CA ARG A 141 22.32 6.09 -19.66
C ARG A 141 21.68 5.79 -18.31
N PHE A 142 22.10 4.69 -17.71
CA PHE A 142 21.80 4.42 -16.31
C PHE A 142 22.54 5.44 -15.42
N ALA A 143 21.78 6.06 -14.52
CA ALA A 143 22.33 7.00 -13.56
C ALA A 143 21.60 6.86 -12.22
N PRO A 144 22.31 6.98 -11.09
CA PRO A 144 21.66 7.06 -9.79
C PRO A 144 20.76 8.32 -9.71
N ILE A 145 19.62 8.23 -9.06
CA ILE A 145 18.74 9.41 -8.81
C ILE A 145 19.54 10.57 -8.19
N LYS A 146 20.47 10.25 -7.29
CA LYS A 146 21.33 11.25 -6.62
C LYS A 146 22.32 11.96 -7.55
N SER A 147 22.51 11.51 -8.79
CA SER A 147 23.35 12.25 -9.77
C SER A 147 22.69 13.52 -10.28
N VAL A 148 21.39 13.69 -10.09
CA VAL A 148 20.72 14.97 -10.27
C VAL A 148 21.04 15.85 -9.05
N SER A 149 22.06 16.69 -9.18
CA SER A 149 22.62 17.50 -8.09
C SER A 149 21.83 18.77 -7.77
N THR A 150 21.01 19.24 -8.70
CA THR A 150 20.20 20.46 -8.53
C THR A 150 18.83 20.31 -9.18
N PHE A 151 17.84 20.92 -8.55
CA PHE A 151 16.46 21.02 -9.05
C PHE A 151 16.09 22.43 -9.49
N ALA A 152 17.05 23.36 -9.56
CA ALA A 152 16.80 24.77 -9.87
C ALA A 152 16.20 25.01 -11.26
N LEU A 153 16.46 24.11 -12.21
CA LEU A 153 15.97 24.19 -13.58
C LEU A 153 14.68 23.40 -13.82
N PHE A 154 14.22 22.64 -12.84
CA PHE A 154 13.00 21.86 -12.98
C PHE A 154 11.76 22.77 -12.99
N PRO A 155 10.78 22.51 -13.87
CA PRO A 155 9.54 23.26 -13.85
C PRO A 155 8.82 23.07 -12.50
N SER A 156 8.08 24.11 -12.09
CA SER A 156 7.27 24.01 -10.87
C SER A 156 6.24 22.89 -11.01
N CYS A 157 6.12 22.06 -9.99
CA CYS A 157 5.15 20.97 -9.96
C CYS A 157 4.13 21.09 -8.80
N GLY A 158 4.05 22.26 -8.16
CA GLY A 158 3.17 22.50 -7.01
C GLY A 158 3.83 22.25 -5.65
N ILE A 159 4.91 21.48 -5.63
CA ILE A 159 5.70 21.20 -4.41
C ILE A 159 7.19 21.42 -4.69
N ARG A 160 7.98 21.38 -3.62
CA ARG A 160 9.43 21.48 -3.74
C ARG A 160 10.03 20.18 -4.29
N TRP A 161 10.78 20.29 -5.39
CA TRP A 161 11.55 19.18 -5.93
C TRP A 161 12.61 18.66 -4.96
N ASN A 162 12.71 17.33 -4.92
CA ASN A 162 13.77 16.58 -4.24
C ASN A 162 13.92 15.21 -4.91
N HIS A 163 14.85 14.38 -4.43
CA HIS A 163 15.12 13.07 -5.03
C HIS A 163 13.94 12.08 -4.90
N TYR A 164 13.09 12.21 -3.86
CA TYR A 164 11.90 11.35 -3.69
C TYR A 164 10.81 11.67 -4.70
N VAL A 165 10.60 12.97 -4.96
CA VAL A 165 9.68 13.43 -6.01
C VAL A 165 10.17 12.98 -7.39
N LEU A 166 11.47 13.12 -7.67
CA LEU A 166 12.06 12.64 -8.91
C LEU A 166 11.96 11.12 -9.07
N GLU A 167 12.16 10.37 -7.99
CA GLU A 167 11.98 8.92 -7.95
C GLU A 167 10.54 8.53 -8.37
N SER A 168 9.53 9.16 -7.77
CA SER A 168 8.13 8.93 -8.12
C SER A 168 7.81 9.35 -9.55
N PHE A 169 8.36 10.46 -10.01
CA PHE A 169 8.22 10.90 -11.41
C PHE A 169 8.77 9.84 -12.37
N CYS A 170 9.99 9.36 -12.18
CA CYS A 170 10.59 8.32 -13.01
C CYS A 170 9.90 6.96 -12.88
N TYR A 171 9.31 6.66 -11.72
CA TYR A 171 8.58 5.41 -11.52
C TYR A 171 7.31 5.35 -12.36
N ARG A 172 6.51 6.42 -12.37
CA ARG A 172 5.15 6.36 -12.88
C ARG A 172 4.84 7.32 -14.04
N PHE A 173 5.42 8.50 -14.07
CA PHE A 173 5.00 9.57 -14.98
C PHE A 173 5.91 9.75 -16.19
N SER A 174 7.23 9.56 -16.07
CA SER A 174 8.15 9.76 -17.17
C SER A 174 7.88 8.81 -18.33
N ASP A 175 7.92 9.33 -19.55
CA ASP A 175 7.84 8.54 -20.79
C ASP A 175 9.19 7.95 -21.20
N LYS A 176 10.30 8.60 -20.79
CA LYS A 176 11.66 8.26 -21.22
C LYS A 176 12.48 7.52 -20.18
N TYR A 177 12.25 7.80 -18.90
CA TYR A 177 13.05 7.27 -17.81
C TYR A 177 12.22 6.33 -16.94
N LYS A 178 12.79 5.19 -16.59
CA LYS A 178 12.14 4.22 -15.72
C LYS A 178 13.04 3.88 -14.53
N LEU A 179 12.44 3.78 -13.38
CA LEU A 179 13.12 3.31 -12.19
C LEU A 179 13.35 1.80 -12.29
N ILE A 180 14.61 1.36 -12.14
CA ILE A 180 14.95 -0.06 -12.25
C ILE A 180 14.74 -0.79 -10.93
N VAL A 181 15.00 -0.11 -9.81
CA VAL A 181 14.87 -0.65 -8.46
C VAL A 181 14.19 0.38 -7.59
N LEU A 182 13.06 -0.01 -6.98
CA LEU A 182 12.45 0.76 -5.91
C LEU A 182 13.31 0.64 -4.64
N ASN A 183 13.74 1.76 -4.11
CA ASN A 183 14.40 1.78 -2.81
C ASN A 183 13.34 1.80 -1.71
N PHE A 184 13.15 0.66 -1.05
CA PHE A 184 12.23 0.52 0.09
C PHE A 184 12.88 0.86 1.44
N ASN A 185 14.06 1.46 1.44
CA ASN A 185 14.75 1.88 2.68
C ASN A 185 14.41 3.31 3.06
#